data_3d3cd75be93deeb440a16035d048974f
#
_entry.id   3d3cd75be93deeb440a16035d048974f
#
_cell.length_a   1.000
_cell.length_b   1.000
_cell.length_c   1.000
_cell.angle_alpha   90.00
_cell.angle_beta   90.00
_cell.angle_gamma   90.00
#
_symmetry.space_group_name_H-M   'P 1'
#
loop_
_entity.id
_entity.type
_entity.pdbx_description
1 polymer ?
#
loop_
_entity_poly.entity_id
_entity_poly.type
_entity_poly.pdbx_seq_one_letter_code
_entity_poly.pdbx_strand_id
1 'polypeptide(L)'
;MNRKQLFTQLNSLCREMSCSYNINCGGCCFVAAIIAEQLEVFNISFKVAITRNPTHYAIKVSDRYINRDDFNFKFFEFYDYNSSYLYDCYYKEHWNPTYNKKWNLIVKTRIKSLFNKYGN
;
A
#
# COMPACT_ATOMS: atom_id res chain seq x y z
N MET A 1 -13.70 -13.84 6.72
CA MET A 1 -12.90 -12.95 5.83
C MET A 1 -12.59 -13.66 4.52
N ASN A 2 -12.82 -13.01 3.41
CA ASN A 2 -12.41 -13.50 2.08
C ASN A 2 -11.11 -12.83 1.64
N ARG A 3 -9.97 -13.37 2.09
CA ARG A 3 -8.65 -12.80 1.80
C ARG A 3 -8.32 -12.78 0.32
N LYS A 4 -8.66 -13.85 -0.40
CA LYS A 4 -8.38 -13.93 -1.84
C LYS A 4 -9.07 -12.81 -2.60
N GLN A 5 -10.34 -12.59 -2.33
CA GLN A 5 -11.12 -11.53 -2.97
C GLN A 5 -10.63 -10.15 -2.55
N LEU A 6 -10.35 -9.95 -1.26
CA LEU A 6 -9.80 -8.70 -0.74
C LEU A 6 -8.51 -8.33 -1.47
N PHE A 7 -7.55 -9.26 -1.55
CA PHE A 7 -6.25 -8.98 -2.16
C PHE A 7 -6.35 -8.75 -3.66
N THR A 8 -7.24 -9.48 -4.35
CA THR A 8 -7.51 -9.27 -5.77
C THR A 8 -8.06 -7.87 -6.01
N GLN A 9 -9.00 -7.43 -5.17
CA GLN A 9 -9.60 -6.10 -5.29
C GLN A 9 -8.62 -4.99 -4.90
N LEU A 10 -7.79 -5.21 -3.88
CA LEU A 10 -6.74 -4.26 -3.51
C LEU A 10 -5.73 -4.06 -4.65
N ASN A 11 -5.30 -5.13 -5.28
CA ASN A 11 -4.37 -5.03 -6.41
C ASN A 11 -5.01 -4.33 -7.61
N SER A 12 -6.28 -4.61 -7.90
CA SER A 12 -7.02 -3.92 -8.94
C SER A 12 -7.13 -2.42 -8.65
N LEU A 13 -7.45 -2.07 -7.41
CA LEU A 13 -7.53 -0.68 -6.98
C LEU A 13 -6.17 0.02 -7.08
N CYS A 14 -5.09 -0.63 -6.69
CA CYS A 14 -3.75 -0.05 -6.78
C CYS A 14 -3.36 0.24 -8.23
N ARG A 15 -3.69 -0.65 -9.17
CA ARG A 15 -3.46 -0.40 -10.60
C ARG A 15 -4.26 0.79 -11.11
N GLU A 16 -5.53 0.88 -10.73
CA GLU A 16 -6.39 2.01 -11.08
C GLU A 16 -5.84 3.32 -10.52
N MET A 17 -5.47 3.35 -9.24
CA MET A 17 -4.93 4.54 -8.59
C MET A 17 -3.55 4.93 -9.14
N SER A 18 -2.76 3.99 -9.59
CA SER A 18 -1.47 4.26 -10.23
C SER A 18 -1.65 5.10 -11.50
N CYS A 19 -2.70 4.82 -12.28
CA CYS A 19 -3.02 5.60 -13.48
C CYS A 19 -3.66 6.95 -13.14
N SER A 20 -4.58 6.97 -12.16
CA SER A 20 -5.42 8.15 -11.87
C SER A 20 -4.77 9.14 -10.91
N TYR A 21 -3.97 8.65 -9.95
CA TYR A 21 -3.42 9.47 -8.85
C TYR A 21 -1.91 9.38 -8.74
N ASN A 22 -1.23 8.71 -9.64
CA ASN A 22 0.24 8.55 -9.65
C ASN A 22 0.80 8.05 -8.31
N ILE A 23 0.12 7.08 -7.69
CA ILE A 23 0.53 6.60 -6.36
C ILE A 23 1.95 6.01 -6.35
N ASN A 24 2.44 5.54 -7.50
CA ASN A 24 3.78 4.98 -7.62
C ASN A 24 4.86 6.04 -7.88
N CYS A 25 4.47 7.33 -7.89
CA CYS A 25 5.38 8.47 -7.97
C CYS A 25 5.51 9.14 -6.60
N GLY A 26 5.83 8.37 -5.55
CA GLY A 26 5.97 8.82 -4.17
C GLY A 26 4.78 8.46 -3.27
N GLY A 27 3.64 8.13 -3.83
CA GLY A 27 2.44 7.77 -3.05
C GLY A 27 2.38 6.30 -2.62
N CYS A 28 3.25 5.45 -3.14
CA CYS A 28 3.25 4.02 -2.78
C CYS A 28 3.54 3.77 -1.30
N CYS A 29 4.36 4.62 -0.69
CA CYS A 29 4.63 4.54 0.76
C CYS A 29 3.36 4.81 1.57
N PHE A 30 2.56 5.79 1.17
CA PHE A 30 1.29 6.09 1.83
C PHE A 30 0.28 4.94 1.66
N VAL A 31 0.18 4.39 0.46
CA VAL A 31 -0.67 3.22 0.19
C VAL A 31 -0.27 2.04 1.06
N ALA A 32 1.03 1.75 1.15
CA ALA A 32 1.55 0.69 2.02
C ALA A 32 1.20 0.94 3.49
N ALA A 33 1.31 2.18 3.96
CA ALA A 33 0.97 2.56 5.33
C ALA A 33 -0.50 2.28 5.65
N ILE A 34 -1.42 2.65 4.75
CA ILE A 34 -2.85 2.42 4.96
C ILE A 34 -3.16 0.93 4.96
N ILE A 35 -2.61 0.18 4.01
CA ILE A 35 -2.82 -1.28 3.93
C ILE A 35 -2.28 -1.95 5.19
N ALA A 36 -1.09 -1.58 5.63
CA ALA A 36 -0.49 -2.10 6.85
C ALA A 36 -1.37 -1.81 8.08
N GLU A 37 -1.89 -0.59 8.20
CA GLU A 37 -2.79 -0.21 9.29
C GLU A 37 -4.04 -1.10 9.33
N GLN A 38 -4.65 -1.36 8.17
CA GLN A 38 -5.82 -2.21 8.09
C GLN A 38 -5.49 -3.68 8.41
N LEU A 39 -4.35 -4.18 7.94
CA LEU A 39 -3.90 -5.54 8.27
C LEU A 39 -3.66 -5.70 9.77
N GLU A 40 -3.10 -4.68 10.42
CA GLU A 40 -2.91 -4.66 11.87
C GLU A 40 -4.25 -4.75 12.61
N VAL A 41 -5.27 -4.01 12.17
CA VAL A 41 -6.62 -4.05 12.75
C VAL A 41 -7.21 -5.47 12.66
N PHE A 42 -6.97 -6.17 11.57
CA PHE A 42 -7.49 -7.54 11.38
C PHE A 42 -6.54 -8.63 11.88
N ASN A 43 -5.45 -8.27 12.55
CA ASN A 43 -4.44 -9.19 13.07
C ASN A 43 -3.85 -10.12 12.00
N ILE A 44 -3.62 -9.58 10.81
CA ILE A 44 -3.00 -10.31 9.70
C ILE A 44 -1.52 -9.94 9.65
N SER A 45 -0.65 -10.94 9.76
CA SER A 45 0.80 -10.75 9.67
C SER A 45 1.21 -10.38 8.25
N PHE A 46 2.17 -9.46 8.13
CA PHE A 46 2.66 -9.00 6.83
C PHE A 46 4.13 -8.58 6.93
N LYS A 47 4.76 -8.45 5.78
CA LYS A 47 6.06 -7.82 5.61
C LYS A 47 5.92 -6.65 4.65
N VAL A 48 6.72 -5.61 4.85
CA VAL A 48 6.85 -4.53 3.87
C VAL A 48 7.95 -4.91 2.90
N ALA A 49 7.64 -4.89 1.62
CA ALA A 49 8.58 -5.20 0.56
C ALA A 49 9.00 -3.90 -0.13
N ILE A 50 10.28 -3.61 -0.11
CA ILE A 50 10.81 -2.36 -0.67
C ILE A 50 11.83 -2.71 -1.75
N THR A 51 11.67 -2.12 -2.92
CA THR A 51 12.70 -2.11 -3.95
C THR A 51 13.31 -0.71 -4.06
N ARG A 52 14.52 -0.63 -4.59
CA ARG A 52 15.23 0.64 -4.76
C ARG A 52 15.64 0.80 -6.21
N ASN A 53 15.73 2.07 -6.63
CA ASN A 53 16.12 2.48 -8.00
C ASN A 53 15.18 1.95 -9.09
N PRO A 54 13.91 2.38 -9.14
CA PRO A 54 13.26 3.36 -8.23
C PRO A 54 12.75 2.71 -6.94
N THR A 55 12.55 3.52 -5.92
CA THR A 55 11.98 3.06 -4.66
C THR A 55 10.49 2.79 -4.83
N HIS A 56 10.05 1.59 -4.47
CA HIS A 56 8.65 1.19 -4.49
C HIS A 56 8.34 0.38 -3.24
N TYR A 57 7.18 0.64 -2.65
CA TYR A 57 6.68 -0.03 -1.45
C TYR A 57 5.53 -0.95 -1.82
N ALA A 58 5.65 -2.22 -1.45
CA ALA A 58 4.58 -3.20 -1.56
C ALA A 58 4.38 -3.89 -0.22
N ILE A 59 3.27 -4.60 -0.08
CA ILE A 59 2.99 -5.40 1.12
C ILE A 59 2.97 -6.87 0.71
N LYS A 60 3.64 -7.70 1.51
CA LYS A 60 3.62 -9.16 1.33
C LYS A 60 2.86 -9.82 2.48
N VAL A 61 1.82 -10.58 2.16
CA VAL A 61 1.07 -11.40 3.10
C VAL A 61 1.21 -12.85 2.66
N SER A 62 1.91 -13.68 3.45
CA SER A 62 2.31 -15.04 3.07
C SER A 62 3.09 -15.01 1.76
N ASP A 63 2.59 -15.62 0.70
CA ASP A 63 3.22 -15.64 -0.63
C ASP A 63 2.58 -14.67 -1.62
N ARG A 64 1.66 -13.82 -1.16
CA ARG A 64 0.95 -12.85 -1.99
C ARG A 64 1.45 -11.44 -1.78
N TYR A 65 1.45 -10.66 -2.87
CA TYR A 65 1.85 -9.26 -2.84
C TYR A 65 0.66 -8.35 -3.10
N ILE A 66 0.63 -7.21 -2.41
CA ILE A 66 -0.30 -6.12 -2.66
C ILE A 66 0.53 -4.93 -3.16
N ASN A 67 0.15 -4.38 -4.31
CA ASN A 67 0.83 -3.27 -4.97
C ASN A 67 2.27 -3.59 -5.37
N ARG A 68 2.53 -4.83 -5.77
CA ARG A 68 3.85 -5.21 -6.28
C ARG A 68 4.20 -4.46 -7.55
N ASP A 69 3.16 -4.12 -8.34
CA ASP A 69 3.27 -3.53 -9.67
C ASP A 69 3.81 -4.51 -10.72
N ASP A 70 3.41 -4.28 -11.99
CA ASP A 70 3.84 -5.09 -13.14
C ASP A 70 5.26 -4.76 -13.61
N PHE A 71 5.89 -3.77 -13.00
CA PHE A 71 7.30 -3.54 -13.22
C PHE A 71 8.10 -4.71 -12.65
N ASN A 72 9.00 -5.25 -13.47
CA ASN A 72 9.90 -6.33 -13.07
C ASN A 72 10.86 -5.89 -11.96
N PHE A 73 10.31 -5.55 -10.80
CA PHE A 73 11.13 -5.36 -9.61
C PHE A 73 11.64 -6.72 -9.18
N LYS A 74 12.85 -7.05 -9.61
CA LYS A 74 13.45 -8.37 -9.39
C LYS A 74 13.90 -8.58 -7.96
N PHE A 75 14.12 -7.49 -7.20
CA PHE A 75 14.74 -7.58 -5.89
C PHE A 75 13.98 -6.70 -4.89
N PHE A 76 13.23 -7.36 -4.02
CA PHE A 76 12.65 -6.73 -2.84
C PHE A 76 13.47 -7.04 -1.62
N GLU A 77 13.71 -6.04 -0.77
CA GLU A 77 14.13 -6.23 0.61
C GLU A 77 12.87 -6.25 1.49
N PHE A 78 12.84 -7.12 2.50
CA PHE A 78 11.67 -7.32 3.35
C PHE A 78 11.93 -6.78 4.75
N TYR A 79 10.96 -6.05 5.31
CA TYR A 79 11.09 -5.39 6.59
C TYR A 79 9.85 -5.62 7.45
N ASP A 80 10.06 -5.69 8.78
CA ASP A 80 8.98 -5.76 9.77
C ASP A 80 8.53 -4.36 10.19
N TYR A 81 8.24 -3.49 9.23
CA TYR A 81 7.77 -2.15 9.50
C TYR A 81 6.27 -2.16 9.81
N ASN A 82 5.87 -1.41 10.86
CA ASN A 82 4.46 -1.20 11.15
C ASN A 82 3.92 0.02 10.39
N SER A 83 2.61 0.21 10.46
CA SER A 83 1.96 1.33 9.76
C SER A 83 2.45 2.68 10.26
N SER A 84 2.67 2.82 11.56
CA SER A 84 3.17 4.07 12.16
C SER A 84 4.51 4.48 11.57
N TYR A 85 5.43 3.54 11.45
CA TYR A 85 6.73 3.78 10.83
C TYR A 85 6.60 4.19 9.36
N LEU A 86 5.70 3.54 8.62
CA LEU A 86 5.46 3.85 7.21
C LEU A 86 4.85 5.24 7.03
N TYR A 87 3.92 5.65 7.89
CA TYR A 87 3.39 7.01 7.88
C TYR A 87 4.49 8.05 8.14
N ASP A 88 5.37 7.78 9.11
CA ASP A 88 6.50 8.67 9.40
C ASP A 88 7.44 8.80 8.20
N CYS A 89 7.78 7.69 7.55
CA CYS A 89 8.60 7.71 6.33
C CYS A 89 7.95 8.52 5.23
N TYR A 90 6.64 8.33 5.03
CA TYR A 90 5.90 9.05 4.02
C TYR A 90 5.94 10.56 4.26
N TYR A 91 5.59 11.00 5.46
CA TYR A 91 5.54 12.43 5.77
C TYR A 91 6.91 13.11 5.77
N LYS A 92 7.98 12.40 6.10
CA LYS A 92 9.34 12.95 6.08
C LYS A 92 9.96 12.99 4.70
N GLU A 93 9.71 11.98 3.86
CA GLU A 93 10.46 11.77 2.62
C GLU A 93 9.64 12.01 1.36
N HIS A 94 8.31 11.83 1.42
CA HIS A 94 7.46 11.77 0.23
C HIS A 94 6.31 12.78 0.24
N TRP A 95 6.11 13.48 1.35
CA TRP A 95 4.99 14.42 1.48
C TRP A 95 5.17 15.63 0.58
N ASN A 96 4.13 15.90 -0.23
CA ASN A 96 4.00 17.13 -1.00
C ASN A 96 2.59 17.67 -0.79
N PRO A 97 2.42 18.79 -0.05
CA PRO A 97 1.09 19.31 0.31
C PRO A 97 0.26 19.73 -0.90
N THR A 98 0.88 20.10 -2.02
CA THR A 98 0.17 20.50 -3.23
C THR A 98 -0.60 19.34 -3.85
N TYR A 99 -0.02 18.14 -3.85
CA TYR A 99 -0.61 16.95 -4.51
C TYR A 99 -1.30 16.02 -3.54
N ASN A 100 -0.75 15.84 -2.34
CA ASN A 100 -1.06 14.66 -1.54
C ASN A 100 -2.30 14.83 -0.67
N LYS A 101 -2.64 16.05 -0.27
CA LYS A 101 -3.73 16.29 0.69
C LYS A 101 -5.08 15.76 0.18
N LYS A 102 -5.43 16.11 -1.05
CA LYS A 102 -6.70 15.69 -1.68
C LYS A 102 -6.69 14.21 -2.02
N TRP A 103 -5.59 13.74 -2.64
CA TRP A 103 -5.50 12.37 -3.12
C TRP A 103 -5.39 11.38 -1.97
N ASN A 104 -4.68 11.73 -0.90
CA ASN A 104 -4.56 10.87 0.27
C ASN A 104 -5.91 10.53 0.88
N LEU A 105 -6.82 11.49 0.96
CA LEU A 105 -8.16 11.24 1.48
C LEU A 105 -8.92 10.24 0.61
N ILE A 106 -8.88 10.42 -0.71
CA ILE A 106 -9.53 9.52 -1.67
C ILE A 106 -8.94 8.12 -1.57
N VAL A 107 -7.61 8.01 -1.60
CA VAL A 107 -6.89 6.73 -1.55
C VAL A 107 -7.21 5.99 -0.25
N LYS A 108 -7.14 6.69 0.87
CA LYS A 108 -7.44 6.12 2.20
C LYS A 108 -8.88 5.61 2.27
N THR A 109 -9.83 6.40 1.82
CA THR A 109 -11.25 6.04 1.84
C THR A 109 -11.51 4.78 1.00
N ARG A 110 -10.95 4.72 -0.20
CA ARG A 110 -11.15 3.59 -1.11
C ARG A 110 -10.54 2.30 -0.57
N ILE A 111 -9.34 2.37 -0.01
CA ILE A 111 -8.69 1.18 0.57
C ILE A 111 -9.48 0.68 1.79
N LYS A 112 -9.86 1.57 2.69
CA LYS A 112 -10.66 1.21 3.86
C LYS A 112 -12.00 0.58 3.49
N SER A 113 -12.65 1.09 2.44
CA SER A 113 -13.91 0.52 1.94
C SER A 113 -13.76 -0.94 1.53
N LEU A 114 -12.66 -1.31 0.88
CA LEU A 114 -12.40 -2.69 0.50
C LEU A 114 -12.21 -3.60 1.72
N PHE A 115 -11.46 -3.14 2.72
CA PHE A 115 -11.31 -3.91 3.96
C PHE A 115 -12.64 -4.07 4.70
N ASN A 116 -13.47 -3.04 4.73
CA ASN A 116 -14.79 -3.13 5.35
C ASN A 116 -15.70 -4.11 4.59
N LYS A 117 -15.59 -4.17 3.28
CA LYS A 117 -16.42 -5.04 2.44
C LYS A 117 -15.99 -6.51 2.50
N TYR A 118 -14.69 -6.78 2.44
CA TYR A 118 -14.15 -8.13 2.29
C TYR A 118 -13.41 -8.64 3.53
N GLY A 119 -13.06 -7.77 4.46
CA GLY A 119 -12.30 -8.12 5.66
C GLY A 119 -13.12 -8.69 6.80
N ASN A 120 -14.42 -8.54 6.74
CA ASN A 120 -15.34 -9.05 7.79
C ASN A 120 -15.91 -10.41 7.45
#